data_bd65e06f46a45baaa63ef21e682efc87
#
_entry.id   bd65e06f46a45baaa63ef21e682efc87
#
_cell.length_a   1.000
_cell.length_b   1.000
_cell.length_c   1.000
_cell.angle_alpha   90.00
_cell.angle_beta   90.00
_cell.angle_gamma   90.00
#
_symmetry.space_group_name_H-M   'P 1'
#
loop_
_entity.id
_entity.type
_entity.pdbx_description
1 polymer ?
#
loop_
_entity_poly.entity_id
_entity_poly.type
_entity_poly.pdbx_seq_one_letter_code
_entity_poly.pdbx_strand_id
1 'polypeptide(L)'
;MVKKYVYGRPFETYAVVNAENVSDAAESEKREFFREADMKKALEPYGGITWDEPEDGNDAPAMQYRVRMSDGDVVYGLGENVRGINKRGWVYESKCSDDPNHTESKRSLYGAHNFIIIADADNPAASKGLFIDYPGRVIFDIGYLDKNELVITVCSGNFTAYVVSPAMDGADGSDNHLYSIVRQFRHIIGKSYVPPRWAFGYQQCRWSYMSADEVCGVVDNYRRRNIPIDAVYLDIDYMERYKDFTVNKETFPDFADFVKKMREKHIHLVPIIDAGVKIEDGYDTYEEGRKNGYFCKEADGEDFAAGVWPGRVHFPDVLNEDARRWFGHGYKVLLDAGIDGFWNDMNEPAIFYSEKHLKEVFDKIDDYKGKNLDIQSFFEFKGMVEGVANNLGDYERFYHRATQPDGEAVVRHDHVHNLYGFNMTRAASESFKELAPDKDILMFSRASYIGMHRYGGIWTGDNHAWWSHILLSLKMLPSLNMCGFMYVG
;
A
#
# COMPACT_ATOMS: atom_id res chain seq x y z
N MET A 1 -10.85 -22.63 -13.03
CA MET A 1 -12.18 -22.17 -12.55
C MET A 1 -12.00 -21.25 -11.37
N VAL A 2 -12.73 -20.12 -11.35
CA VAL A 2 -12.69 -19.17 -10.22
C VAL A 2 -14.05 -19.19 -9.53
N LYS A 3 -14.05 -19.38 -8.21
CA LYS A 3 -15.28 -19.38 -7.39
C LYS A 3 -15.22 -18.24 -6.37
N LYS A 4 -16.31 -17.47 -6.27
CA LYS A 4 -16.45 -16.30 -5.41
C LYS A 4 -17.32 -16.62 -4.19
N TYR A 5 -16.84 -16.27 -3.02
CA TYR A 5 -17.50 -16.42 -1.72
C TYR A 5 -17.71 -15.02 -1.12
N VAL A 6 -18.95 -14.57 -0.99
CA VAL A 6 -19.29 -13.27 -0.43
C VAL A 6 -19.78 -13.44 1.00
N TYR A 7 -19.18 -12.72 1.95
CA TYR A 7 -19.55 -12.70 3.37
C TYR A 7 -20.01 -11.28 3.75
N GLY A 8 -21.10 -11.19 4.49
CA GLY A 8 -21.65 -9.92 4.94
C GLY A 8 -21.92 -8.91 3.82
N ARG A 9 -21.46 -7.69 4.00
CA ARG A 9 -21.55 -6.58 3.04
C ARG A 9 -20.13 -6.07 2.70
N PRO A 10 -19.43 -6.71 1.76
CA PRO A 10 -18.07 -6.30 1.40
C PRO A 10 -18.03 -4.88 0.89
N PHE A 11 -16.97 -4.16 1.24
CA PHE A 11 -16.60 -2.92 0.59
C PHE A 11 -16.07 -3.22 -0.81
N GLU A 12 -16.52 -2.46 -1.83
CA GLU A 12 -16.01 -2.61 -3.19
C GLU A 12 -14.61 -2.01 -3.30
N THR A 13 -13.62 -2.88 -3.48
CA THR A 13 -12.21 -2.50 -3.56
C THR A 13 -11.75 -2.16 -4.96
N TYR A 14 -12.52 -2.56 -5.96
CA TYR A 14 -12.14 -2.53 -7.37
C TYR A 14 -10.88 -3.38 -7.68
N ALA A 15 -10.52 -4.34 -6.86
CA ALA A 15 -9.41 -5.26 -7.12
C ALA A 15 -9.73 -6.20 -8.29
N VAL A 16 -10.94 -6.73 -8.34
CA VAL A 16 -11.45 -7.60 -9.42
C VAL A 16 -12.23 -6.76 -10.43
N VAL A 17 -11.87 -6.85 -11.70
CA VAL A 17 -12.48 -6.07 -12.79
C VAL A 17 -13.07 -6.93 -13.93
N ASN A 18 -12.72 -8.22 -13.99
CA ASN A 18 -13.24 -9.17 -14.98
C ASN A 18 -13.88 -10.35 -14.26
N ALA A 19 -15.18 -10.31 -14.08
CA ALA A 19 -15.94 -11.33 -13.34
C ALA A 19 -16.69 -12.33 -14.23
N GLU A 20 -16.57 -12.27 -15.56
CA GLU A 20 -17.31 -13.10 -16.50
C GLU A 20 -17.05 -14.61 -16.37
N ASN A 21 -15.89 -14.99 -15.83
CA ASN A 21 -15.49 -16.39 -15.59
C ASN A 21 -15.49 -16.75 -14.10
N VAL A 22 -16.19 -15.97 -13.27
CA VAL A 22 -16.30 -16.18 -11.83
C VAL A 22 -17.69 -16.71 -11.52
N SER A 23 -17.79 -17.82 -10.79
CA SER A 23 -19.05 -18.40 -10.31
C SER A 23 -19.22 -18.15 -8.81
N ASP A 24 -20.44 -17.86 -8.39
CA ASP A 24 -20.77 -17.71 -6.97
C ASP A 24 -20.81 -19.07 -6.25
N ALA A 25 -20.33 -19.10 -5.03
CA ALA A 25 -20.45 -20.24 -4.13
C ALA A 25 -21.86 -20.34 -3.56
N ALA A 26 -22.34 -21.59 -3.37
CA ALA A 26 -23.59 -21.83 -2.67
C ALA A 26 -23.48 -21.49 -1.17
N GLU A 27 -24.61 -21.16 -0.52
CA GLU A 27 -24.63 -20.82 0.90
C GLU A 27 -24.10 -21.94 1.82
N SER A 28 -24.30 -23.21 1.44
CA SER A 28 -23.75 -24.37 2.17
C SER A 28 -22.20 -24.37 2.10
N GLU A 29 -21.62 -24.07 0.93
CA GLU A 29 -20.17 -24.01 0.74
C GLU A 29 -19.55 -22.86 1.54
N LYS A 30 -20.22 -21.70 1.60
CA LYS A 30 -19.74 -20.54 2.38
C LYS A 30 -19.59 -20.87 3.85
N ARG A 31 -20.60 -21.57 4.46
CA ARG A 31 -20.59 -21.94 5.88
C ARG A 31 -19.48 -22.93 6.24
N GLU A 32 -19.04 -23.71 5.30
CA GLU A 32 -17.95 -24.68 5.51
C GLU A 32 -16.58 -24.07 5.27
N PHE A 33 -16.48 -23.05 4.41
CA PHE A 33 -15.22 -22.48 3.96
C PHE A 33 -14.61 -21.51 4.97
N PHE A 34 -15.37 -20.48 5.41
CA PHE A 34 -14.99 -19.60 6.52
C PHE A 34 -15.99 -19.75 7.67
N ARG A 35 -15.48 -19.70 8.91
CA ARG A 35 -16.29 -19.79 10.13
C ARG A 35 -16.02 -18.59 11.03
N GLU A 36 -17.03 -18.15 11.77
CA GLU A 36 -16.89 -17.08 12.76
C GLU A 36 -15.81 -17.41 13.79
N ALA A 37 -15.06 -16.41 14.19
CA ALA A 37 -13.99 -16.51 15.15
C ALA A 37 -14.02 -15.35 16.15
N ASP A 38 -13.67 -15.65 17.38
CA ASP A 38 -13.40 -14.65 18.42
C ASP A 38 -12.02 -14.06 18.17
N MET A 39 -11.96 -12.77 17.82
CA MET A 39 -10.70 -12.09 17.46
C MET A 39 -9.68 -12.13 18.57
N LYS A 40 -10.07 -11.88 19.81
CA LYS A 40 -9.17 -11.87 20.95
C LYS A 40 -8.46 -13.21 21.09
N LYS A 41 -9.22 -14.31 21.03
CA LYS A 41 -8.66 -15.67 21.09
C LYS A 41 -7.87 -16.02 19.82
N ALA A 42 -8.31 -15.51 18.66
CA ALA A 42 -7.65 -15.78 17.40
C ALA A 42 -6.26 -15.14 17.32
N LEU A 43 -6.07 -13.98 17.94
CA LEU A 43 -4.80 -13.23 17.91
C LEU A 43 -3.89 -13.46 19.12
N GLU A 44 -4.43 -13.93 20.25
CA GLU A 44 -3.67 -14.21 21.49
C GLU A 44 -2.36 -14.97 21.27
N PRO A 45 -2.30 -16.00 20.38
CA PRO A 45 -1.06 -16.75 20.16
C PRO A 45 0.05 -15.96 19.46
N TYR A 46 -0.30 -14.86 18.78
CA TYR A 46 0.64 -14.10 17.97
C TYR A 46 1.18 -12.87 18.70
N GLY A 47 1.94 -12.99 19.73
CA GLY A 47 2.46 -11.87 20.53
C GLY A 47 2.81 -10.62 19.68
N GLY A 48 2.44 -9.44 20.16
CA GLY A 48 2.61 -8.15 19.46
C GLY A 48 1.59 -7.84 18.35
N ILE A 49 0.57 -8.67 18.17
CA ILE A 49 -0.62 -8.31 17.40
C ILE A 49 -1.71 -7.92 18.42
N THR A 50 -2.02 -6.64 18.50
CA THR A 50 -3.09 -6.12 19.36
C THR A 50 -4.39 -6.01 18.56
N TRP A 51 -5.49 -6.15 19.24
CA TRP A 51 -6.84 -5.90 18.74
C TRP A 51 -7.63 -5.23 19.85
N ASP A 52 -8.14 -4.06 19.54
CA ASP A 52 -9.10 -3.38 20.39
C ASP A 52 -10.51 -3.65 19.83
N GLU A 53 -11.47 -3.96 20.69
CA GLU A 53 -12.86 -4.17 20.26
C GLU A 53 -13.41 -2.83 19.76
N PRO A 54 -14.05 -2.78 18.57
CA PRO A 54 -14.64 -1.56 18.08
C PRO A 54 -15.69 -1.03 19.06
N GLU A 55 -15.64 0.23 19.41
CA GLU A 55 -16.56 0.85 20.38
C GLU A 55 -18.01 0.93 19.87
N ASP A 56 -18.21 0.87 18.56
CA ASP A 56 -19.52 1.10 17.92
C ASP A 56 -20.37 -0.17 17.71
N GLY A 57 -19.87 -1.36 18.08
CA GLY A 57 -20.63 -2.62 18.08
C GLY A 57 -21.19 -3.06 16.71
N ASN A 58 -20.78 -2.40 15.63
CA ASN A 58 -21.33 -2.57 14.28
C ASN A 58 -20.47 -3.47 13.38
N ASP A 59 -19.36 -3.99 13.89
CA ASP A 59 -18.48 -4.85 13.11
C ASP A 59 -19.01 -6.27 13.02
N ALA A 60 -19.09 -6.77 11.80
CA ALA A 60 -19.37 -8.19 11.58
C ALA A 60 -18.25 -9.04 12.21
N PRO A 61 -18.58 -10.20 12.82
CA PRO A 61 -17.61 -11.01 13.52
C PRO A 61 -16.45 -11.42 12.60
N ALA A 62 -15.24 -11.52 13.16
CA ALA A 62 -14.10 -12.03 12.41
C ALA A 62 -14.35 -13.44 11.89
N MET A 63 -13.73 -13.75 10.77
CA MET A 63 -13.89 -15.04 10.11
C MET A 63 -12.55 -15.75 9.96
N GLN A 64 -12.54 -17.07 10.14
CA GLN A 64 -11.34 -17.90 9.93
C GLN A 64 -11.56 -18.98 8.88
N TYR A 65 -10.56 -19.14 8.03
CA TYR A 65 -10.34 -20.30 7.17
C TYR A 65 -9.20 -21.15 7.72
N ARG A 66 -9.40 -22.47 7.75
CA ARG A 66 -8.38 -23.43 8.20
C ARG A 66 -8.25 -24.56 7.21
N VAL A 67 -7.01 -24.93 6.90
CA VAL A 67 -6.73 -26.07 6.03
C VAL A 67 -5.48 -26.79 6.51
N ARG A 68 -5.52 -28.13 6.47
CA ARG A 68 -4.35 -28.98 6.72
C ARG A 68 -3.43 -28.96 5.51
N MET A 69 -2.13 -28.93 5.80
CA MET A 69 -1.06 -29.02 4.82
C MET A 69 -0.25 -30.31 5.06
N SER A 70 0.18 -30.97 4.00
CA SER A 70 1.17 -32.04 4.05
C SER A 70 2.58 -31.50 4.25
N ASP A 71 3.54 -32.33 4.63
CA ASP A 71 4.94 -31.91 4.82
C ASP A 71 5.58 -31.38 3.51
N GLY A 72 5.11 -31.85 2.35
CA GLY A 72 5.61 -31.44 1.03
C GLY A 72 4.98 -30.20 0.45
N ASP A 73 3.83 -29.73 1.01
CA ASP A 73 3.12 -28.57 0.46
C ASP A 73 3.94 -27.27 0.56
N VAL A 74 3.81 -26.43 -0.45
CA VAL A 74 4.45 -25.13 -0.52
C VAL A 74 3.39 -24.04 -0.62
N VAL A 75 3.59 -22.94 0.09
CA VAL A 75 2.72 -21.77 -0.02
C VAL A 75 3.48 -20.61 -0.64
N TYR A 76 3.02 -20.13 -1.80
CA TYR A 76 3.55 -18.97 -2.51
C TYR A 76 2.63 -17.77 -2.34
N GLY A 77 3.14 -16.55 -2.57
CA GLY A 77 2.29 -15.36 -2.66
C GLY A 77 2.62 -14.28 -1.64
N LEU A 78 1.58 -13.55 -1.21
CA LEU A 78 1.65 -12.38 -0.32
C LEU A 78 2.47 -11.20 -0.88
N GLY A 79 2.73 -11.17 -2.19
CA GLY A 79 3.35 -10.04 -2.89
C GLY A 79 4.60 -9.49 -2.21
N GLU A 80 4.53 -8.25 -1.73
CA GLU A 80 5.57 -7.59 -0.97
C GLU A 80 5.58 -8.10 0.47
N ASN A 81 6.45 -9.05 0.74
CA ASN A 81 6.61 -9.59 2.10
C ASN A 81 7.97 -10.25 2.30
N VAL A 82 8.44 -10.25 3.55
CA VAL A 82 9.73 -10.81 3.94
C VAL A 82 9.82 -12.34 3.73
N ARG A 83 10.97 -12.89 4.01
CA ARG A 83 11.34 -14.32 3.92
C ARG A 83 11.50 -14.79 2.48
N GLY A 84 11.42 -16.08 2.29
CA GLY A 84 11.64 -16.72 1.00
C GLY A 84 10.41 -16.72 0.10
N ILE A 85 10.54 -17.43 -1.03
CA ILE A 85 9.45 -17.66 -1.98
C ILE A 85 8.39 -18.58 -1.35
N ASN A 86 8.80 -19.61 -0.60
CA ASN A 86 7.90 -20.43 0.23
C ASN A 86 7.61 -19.67 1.55
N LYS A 87 6.33 -19.41 1.80
CA LYS A 87 5.85 -18.63 2.94
C LYS A 87 5.58 -19.45 4.20
N ARG A 88 5.78 -20.79 4.19
CA ARG A 88 5.55 -21.65 5.37
C ARG A 88 6.48 -21.32 6.53
N GLY A 89 5.98 -21.59 7.74
CA GLY A 89 6.71 -21.45 9.00
C GLY A 89 6.66 -20.04 9.60
N TRP A 90 5.76 -19.19 9.12
CA TRP A 90 5.63 -17.84 9.66
C TRP A 90 4.19 -17.33 9.70
N VAL A 91 4.00 -16.23 10.45
CA VAL A 91 2.76 -15.44 10.47
C VAL A 91 2.98 -14.12 9.75
N TYR A 92 2.06 -13.77 8.85
CA TYR A 92 2.07 -12.54 8.08
C TYR A 92 0.81 -11.72 8.38
N GLU A 93 0.95 -10.41 8.33
CA GLU A 93 -0.13 -9.47 8.51
C GLU A 93 -0.30 -8.66 7.23
N SER A 94 -1.48 -8.69 6.65
CA SER A 94 -1.82 -7.84 5.51
C SER A 94 -2.20 -6.46 6.01
N LYS A 95 -1.22 -5.56 6.01
CA LYS A 95 -1.34 -4.17 6.43
C LYS A 95 -0.21 -3.37 5.81
N CYS A 96 -0.54 -2.33 5.06
CA CYS A 96 0.45 -1.35 4.61
C CYS A 96 1.10 -0.68 5.83
N SER A 97 2.43 -0.75 5.93
CA SER A 97 3.15 -0.28 7.12
C SER A 97 4.41 0.46 6.73
N ASP A 98 4.55 1.69 7.22
CA ASP A 98 5.78 2.47 7.10
C ASP A 98 6.83 1.93 8.07
N ASP A 99 7.69 1.05 7.58
CA ASP A 99 8.78 0.46 8.35
C ASP A 99 9.99 0.11 7.46
N PRO A 100 11.08 0.89 7.53
CA PRO A 100 12.28 0.68 6.72
C PRO A 100 13.13 -0.52 7.13
N ASN A 101 12.82 -1.14 8.27
CA ASN A 101 13.61 -2.25 8.81
C ASN A 101 13.17 -3.59 8.21
N HIS A 102 13.58 -3.91 7.00
CA HIS A 102 13.24 -5.15 6.29
C HIS A 102 13.95 -6.37 6.85
N THR A 103 13.65 -6.72 8.09
CA THR A 103 14.19 -7.91 8.76
C THR A 103 13.27 -9.12 8.58
N GLU A 104 13.84 -10.34 8.69
CA GLU A 104 13.08 -11.58 8.60
C GLU A 104 12.01 -11.76 9.70
N SER A 105 12.00 -10.91 10.74
CA SER A 105 11.01 -10.91 11.82
C SER A 105 9.77 -10.07 11.53
N LYS A 106 9.76 -9.29 10.45
CA LYS A 106 8.59 -8.49 10.06
C LYS A 106 7.42 -9.37 9.63
N ARG A 107 6.23 -8.86 9.83
CA ARG A 107 4.97 -9.52 9.45
C ARG A 107 4.28 -8.82 8.29
N SER A 108 4.56 -7.52 8.11
CA SER A 108 4.06 -6.66 7.03
C SER A 108 5.19 -5.78 6.52
N LEU A 109 5.03 -5.24 5.33
CA LEU A 109 5.83 -4.19 4.71
C LEU A 109 4.89 -3.10 4.17
N TYR A 110 5.33 -2.33 3.19
CA TYR A 110 4.56 -1.20 2.64
C TYR A 110 3.33 -1.64 1.83
N GLY A 111 3.34 -2.83 1.24
CA GLY A 111 2.24 -3.35 0.41
C GLY A 111 1.44 -4.47 1.06
N ALA A 112 0.15 -4.53 0.75
CA ALA A 112 -0.79 -5.54 1.22
C ALA A 112 -1.37 -6.35 0.05
N HIS A 113 -0.95 -7.61 -0.11
CA HIS A 113 -1.30 -8.42 -1.28
C HIS A 113 -1.84 -9.79 -0.84
N ASN A 114 -3.13 -9.86 -0.62
CA ASN A 114 -3.85 -10.98 0.01
C ASN A 114 -4.06 -12.20 -0.90
N PHE A 115 -3.13 -12.49 -1.80
CA PHE A 115 -3.18 -13.64 -2.69
C PHE A 115 -2.09 -14.65 -2.33
N ILE A 116 -2.50 -15.92 -2.14
CA ILE A 116 -1.60 -17.04 -1.93
C ILE A 116 -1.95 -18.18 -2.88
N ILE A 117 -0.98 -19.05 -3.14
CA ILE A 117 -1.16 -20.35 -3.79
C ILE A 117 -0.72 -21.43 -2.83
N ILE A 118 -1.61 -22.34 -2.49
CA ILE A 118 -1.31 -23.57 -1.76
C ILE A 118 -1.03 -24.64 -2.82
N ALA A 119 0.25 -24.95 -2.97
CA ALA A 119 0.72 -25.96 -3.91
C ALA A 119 0.75 -27.32 -3.21
N ASP A 120 -0.15 -28.21 -3.61
CA ASP A 120 -0.24 -29.57 -3.08
C ASP A 120 0.85 -30.44 -3.75
N ALA A 121 1.76 -30.95 -2.94
CA ALA A 121 2.90 -31.73 -3.43
C ALA A 121 2.51 -33.12 -3.92
N ASP A 122 1.52 -33.74 -3.26
CA ASP A 122 1.07 -35.10 -3.55
C ASP A 122 0.09 -35.15 -4.72
N ASN A 123 -0.71 -34.08 -4.87
CA ASN A 123 -1.70 -33.92 -5.93
C ASN A 123 -1.70 -32.50 -6.50
N PRO A 124 -0.82 -32.16 -7.46
CA PRO A 124 -0.73 -30.84 -8.03
C PRO A 124 -2.05 -30.28 -8.62
N ALA A 125 -2.96 -31.17 -9.06
CA ALA A 125 -4.28 -30.78 -9.54
C ALA A 125 -5.21 -30.29 -8.42
N ALA A 126 -4.93 -30.60 -7.16
CA ALA A 126 -5.64 -30.10 -5.98
C ALA A 126 -5.07 -28.76 -5.48
N SER A 127 -3.97 -28.28 -6.05
CA SER A 127 -3.44 -26.94 -5.74
C SER A 127 -4.50 -25.86 -5.97
N LYS A 128 -4.48 -24.81 -5.16
CA LYS A 128 -5.47 -23.72 -5.26
C LYS A 128 -4.85 -22.36 -4.96
N GLY A 129 -5.29 -21.37 -5.69
CA GLY A 129 -5.08 -19.97 -5.35
C GLY A 129 -6.21 -19.48 -4.43
N LEU A 130 -5.88 -18.62 -3.50
CA LEU A 130 -6.84 -17.99 -2.61
C LEU A 130 -6.53 -16.50 -2.51
N PHE A 131 -7.50 -15.67 -2.91
CA PHE A 131 -7.46 -14.22 -2.76
C PHE A 131 -8.52 -13.79 -1.77
N ILE A 132 -8.10 -13.09 -0.72
CA ILE A 132 -8.97 -12.46 0.28
C ILE A 132 -9.10 -11.00 -0.07
N ASP A 133 -10.19 -10.63 -0.69
CA ASP A 133 -10.50 -9.24 -1.03
C ASP A 133 -11.15 -8.55 0.16
N TYR A 134 -10.30 -8.13 1.07
CA TYR A 134 -10.60 -7.32 2.25
C TYR A 134 -9.50 -6.29 2.44
N PRO A 135 -9.83 -4.99 2.39
CA PRO A 135 -8.83 -3.93 2.41
C PRO A 135 -8.35 -3.54 3.81
N GLY A 136 -8.94 -4.10 4.86
CA GLY A 136 -8.45 -4.00 6.23
C GLY A 136 -7.47 -5.12 6.57
N ARG A 137 -7.37 -5.43 7.83
CA ARG A 137 -6.36 -6.35 8.38
C ARG A 137 -6.70 -7.82 8.18
N VAL A 138 -5.78 -8.58 7.61
CA VAL A 138 -5.85 -10.06 7.48
C VAL A 138 -4.58 -10.68 8.03
N ILE A 139 -4.73 -11.75 8.82
CA ILE A 139 -3.61 -12.52 9.39
C ILE A 139 -3.50 -13.86 8.68
N PHE A 140 -2.32 -14.18 8.20
CA PHE A 140 -1.97 -15.45 7.56
C PHE A 140 -0.99 -16.21 8.44
N ASP A 141 -1.44 -17.17 9.22
CA ASP A 141 -0.58 -18.17 9.87
C ASP A 141 -0.35 -19.33 8.91
N ILE A 142 0.84 -19.41 8.38
CA ILE A 142 1.20 -20.42 7.38
C ILE A 142 2.13 -21.47 8.03
N GLY A 143 1.58 -22.24 8.96
CA GLY A 143 2.36 -23.27 9.66
C GLY A 143 3.30 -22.72 10.73
N TYR A 144 2.96 -21.60 11.34
CA TYR A 144 3.73 -21.01 12.45
C TYR A 144 3.37 -21.65 13.78
N LEU A 145 2.08 -21.69 14.14
CA LEU A 145 1.62 -22.35 15.37
C LEU A 145 1.55 -23.87 15.24
N ASP A 146 1.00 -24.36 14.15
CA ASP A 146 1.03 -25.79 13.77
C ASP A 146 1.61 -25.92 12.37
N LYS A 147 2.78 -26.56 12.24
CA LYS A 147 3.50 -26.71 10.96
C LYS A 147 2.66 -27.32 9.83
N ASN A 148 1.60 -28.04 10.17
CA ASN A 148 0.71 -28.73 9.25
C ASN A 148 -0.66 -28.03 9.11
N GLU A 149 -0.81 -26.79 9.57
CA GLU A 149 -2.04 -26.04 9.42
C GLU A 149 -1.76 -24.65 8.83
N LEU A 150 -2.60 -24.23 7.89
CA LEU A 150 -2.71 -22.85 7.44
C LEU A 150 -4.00 -22.27 8.01
N VAL A 151 -3.88 -21.10 8.67
CA VAL A 151 -5.00 -20.37 9.24
C VAL A 151 -5.02 -18.96 8.67
N ILE A 152 -6.14 -18.55 8.07
CA ILE A 152 -6.36 -17.17 7.64
C ILE A 152 -7.43 -16.57 8.50
N THR A 153 -7.12 -15.49 9.19
CA THR A 153 -8.08 -14.71 10.00
C THR A 153 -8.34 -13.38 9.31
N VAL A 154 -9.59 -13.17 8.88
CA VAL A 154 -10.06 -11.88 8.37
C VAL A 154 -10.68 -11.14 9.54
N CYS A 155 -10.21 -9.93 9.81
CA CYS A 155 -10.61 -9.13 10.97
C CYS A 155 -12.02 -8.50 10.83
N SER A 156 -12.84 -8.99 9.92
CA SER A 156 -14.23 -8.60 9.71
C SER A 156 -15.00 -9.72 9.01
N GLY A 157 -16.31 -9.76 9.19
CA GLY A 157 -17.21 -10.63 8.42
C GLY A 157 -17.68 -10.03 7.11
N ASN A 158 -17.15 -8.86 6.70
CA ASN A 158 -17.55 -8.15 5.48
C ASN A 158 -16.42 -8.21 4.42
N PHE A 159 -16.32 -9.30 3.69
CA PHE A 159 -15.27 -9.49 2.69
C PHE A 159 -15.71 -10.44 1.56
N THR A 160 -14.91 -10.46 0.48
CA THR A 160 -15.05 -11.45 -0.58
C THR A 160 -13.79 -12.33 -0.64
N ALA A 161 -13.97 -13.64 -0.76
CA ALA A 161 -12.87 -14.56 -1.04
C ALA A 161 -13.03 -15.16 -2.44
N TYR A 162 -11.93 -15.29 -3.18
CA TYR A 162 -11.87 -15.94 -4.48
C TYR A 162 -10.98 -17.17 -4.40
N VAL A 163 -11.52 -18.32 -4.77
CA VAL A 163 -10.78 -19.58 -4.89
C VAL A 163 -10.51 -19.85 -6.36
N VAL A 164 -9.26 -19.99 -6.71
CA VAL A 164 -8.79 -20.25 -8.08
C VAL A 164 -8.28 -21.67 -8.16
N SER A 165 -9.00 -22.56 -8.84
CA SER A 165 -8.57 -23.93 -9.12
C SER A 165 -7.87 -23.99 -10.48
N PRO A 166 -6.90 -24.90 -10.68
CA PRO A 166 -6.31 -25.11 -12.00
C PRO A 166 -7.39 -25.40 -13.05
N ALA A 167 -7.14 -25.01 -14.29
CA ALA A 167 -7.97 -25.46 -15.42
C ALA A 167 -7.72 -26.96 -15.63
N MET A 168 -8.79 -27.69 -15.95
CA MET A 168 -8.71 -29.11 -16.25
C MET A 168 -8.19 -29.32 -17.67
N ASP A 169 -7.34 -30.32 -17.87
CA ASP A 169 -6.88 -30.83 -19.17
C ASP A 169 -6.24 -29.80 -20.11
N GLY A 170 -5.45 -28.86 -19.56
CA GLY A 170 -4.76 -27.87 -20.39
C GLY A 170 -5.69 -26.97 -21.19
N ALA A 171 -6.97 -26.85 -20.80
CA ALA A 171 -7.99 -26.05 -21.49
C ALA A 171 -7.59 -24.57 -21.66
N ASP A 172 -6.66 -24.08 -20.83
CA ASP A 172 -6.07 -22.73 -20.90
C ASP A 172 -4.70 -22.73 -21.63
N GLY A 173 -4.26 -23.85 -22.20
CA GLY A 173 -2.96 -24.00 -22.86
C GLY A 173 -1.77 -24.13 -21.90
N SER A 174 -2.01 -24.44 -20.60
CA SER A 174 -0.99 -24.64 -19.59
C SER A 174 -0.93 -26.08 -19.14
N ASP A 175 0.24 -26.71 -19.26
CA ASP A 175 0.54 -28.02 -18.67
C ASP A 175 0.94 -27.93 -17.17
N ASN A 176 1.01 -26.71 -16.62
CA ASN A 176 1.42 -26.45 -15.25
C ASN A 176 0.26 -25.88 -14.43
N HIS A 177 -0.22 -26.64 -13.44
CA HIS A 177 -1.34 -26.26 -12.57
C HIS A 177 -1.16 -24.91 -11.86
N LEU A 178 0.06 -24.63 -11.37
CA LEU A 178 0.34 -23.35 -10.67
C LEU A 178 0.30 -22.16 -11.64
N TYR A 179 0.85 -22.35 -12.85
CA TYR A 179 0.76 -21.32 -13.90
C TYR A 179 -0.69 -21.03 -14.31
N SER A 180 -1.51 -22.08 -14.42
CA SER A 180 -2.94 -21.93 -14.68
C SER A 180 -3.65 -21.10 -13.60
N ILE A 181 -3.33 -21.33 -12.32
CA ILE A 181 -3.87 -20.54 -11.21
C ILE A 181 -3.49 -19.06 -11.36
N VAL A 182 -2.20 -18.76 -11.56
CA VAL A 182 -1.71 -17.39 -11.74
C VAL A 182 -2.39 -16.71 -12.93
N ARG A 183 -2.50 -17.41 -14.07
CA ARG A 183 -3.11 -16.87 -15.29
C ARG A 183 -4.59 -16.51 -15.09
N GLN A 184 -5.36 -17.38 -14.42
CA GLN A 184 -6.76 -17.10 -14.12
C GLN A 184 -6.89 -15.94 -13.11
N PHE A 185 -6.06 -15.92 -12.07
CA PHE A 185 -6.04 -14.81 -11.12
C PHE A 185 -5.70 -13.48 -11.82
N ARG A 186 -4.65 -13.45 -12.63
CA ARG A 186 -4.25 -12.28 -13.43
C ARG A 186 -5.37 -11.81 -14.39
N HIS A 187 -6.17 -12.74 -14.91
CA HIS A 187 -7.32 -12.39 -15.74
C HIS A 187 -8.37 -11.61 -14.94
N ILE A 188 -8.75 -12.07 -13.75
CA ILE A 188 -9.81 -11.41 -12.98
C ILE A 188 -9.38 -10.06 -12.41
N ILE A 189 -8.11 -9.85 -12.05
CA ILE A 189 -7.60 -8.58 -11.54
C ILE A 189 -7.22 -7.56 -12.65
N GLY A 190 -7.24 -7.96 -13.90
CA GLY A 190 -7.04 -7.10 -15.07
C GLY A 190 -5.60 -6.95 -15.53
N LYS A 191 -5.43 -6.17 -16.59
CA LYS A 191 -4.13 -5.96 -17.25
C LYS A 191 -3.22 -5.05 -16.40
N SER A 192 -1.94 -5.37 -16.39
CA SER A 192 -0.94 -4.54 -15.73
C SER A 192 -0.64 -3.25 -16.49
N TYR A 193 -0.33 -2.22 -15.73
CA TYR A 193 0.37 -1.04 -16.21
C TYR A 193 1.73 -1.44 -16.78
N VAL A 194 2.08 -0.88 -17.93
CA VAL A 194 3.38 -1.05 -18.57
C VAL A 194 4.09 0.31 -18.54
N PRO A 195 5.21 0.43 -17.83
CA PRO A 195 5.93 1.69 -17.74
C PRO A 195 6.63 2.05 -19.07
N PRO A 196 6.98 3.33 -19.28
CA PRO A 196 7.76 3.75 -20.43
C PRO A 196 9.12 3.05 -20.47
N ARG A 197 9.66 2.85 -21.67
CA ARG A 197 10.89 2.06 -21.88
C ARG A 197 12.08 2.59 -21.07
N TRP A 198 12.23 3.91 -20.92
CA TRP A 198 13.34 4.51 -20.19
C TRP A 198 13.36 4.14 -18.70
N ALA A 199 12.18 3.80 -18.12
CA ALA A 199 12.06 3.39 -16.73
C ALA A 199 12.77 2.07 -16.40
N PHE A 200 13.12 1.26 -17.42
CA PHE A 200 13.93 0.05 -17.24
C PHE A 200 15.45 0.30 -17.32
N GLY A 201 15.87 1.55 -17.51
CA GLY A 201 17.26 1.95 -17.42
C GLY A 201 17.71 2.21 -15.97
N TYR A 202 18.96 2.69 -15.82
CA TYR A 202 19.47 3.03 -14.51
C TYR A 202 18.89 4.35 -14.01
N GLN A 203 18.39 4.35 -12.79
CA GLN A 203 17.76 5.47 -12.13
C GLN A 203 18.44 5.75 -10.80
N GLN A 204 18.73 7.01 -10.52
CA GLN A 204 19.44 7.44 -9.32
C GLN A 204 18.50 8.19 -8.38
N CYS A 205 18.40 7.71 -7.14
CA CYS A 205 17.65 8.33 -6.07
C CYS A 205 18.50 8.47 -4.81
N ARG A 206 18.20 9.46 -4.02
CA ARG A 206 18.57 9.57 -2.60
C ARG A 206 17.71 10.64 -1.91
N TRP A 207 17.61 10.58 -0.61
CA TRP A 207 17.13 11.69 0.21
C TRP A 207 18.33 12.57 0.61
N SER A 208 18.55 13.74 0.06
CA SER A 208 17.89 14.37 -1.07
C SER A 208 18.93 15.05 -1.94
N TYR A 209 18.57 15.42 -3.17
CA TYR A 209 19.31 16.39 -3.97
C TYR A 209 18.71 17.77 -3.74
N MET A 210 19.43 18.67 -3.10
CA MET A 210 18.91 19.92 -2.55
C MET A 210 18.73 21.04 -3.59
N SER A 211 19.27 20.89 -4.82
CA SER A 211 19.18 21.91 -5.85
C SER A 211 19.31 21.35 -7.26
N ALA A 212 18.86 22.13 -8.24
CA ALA A 212 19.07 21.84 -9.66
C ALA A 212 20.54 21.65 -10.03
N ASP A 213 21.44 22.44 -9.44
CA ASP A 213 22.88 22.33 -9.67
C ASP A 213 23.46 21.01 -9.14
N GLU A 214 22.99 20.55 -7.99
CA GLU A 214 23.41 19.25 -7.45
C GLU A 214 22.97 18.09 -8.35
N VAL A 215 21.73 18.12 -8.85
CA VAL A 215 21.23 17.13 -9.83
C VAL A 215 22.07 17.14 -11.11
N CYS A 216 22.38 18.34 -11.64
CA CYS A 216 23.27 18.48 -12.79
C CYS A 216 24.64 17.84 -12.53
N GLY A 217 25.21 18.11 -11.35
CA GLY A 217 26.50 17.56 -10.93
C GLY A 217 26.51 16.04 -10.88
N VAL A 218 25.43 15.43 -10.38
CA VAL A 218 25.23 13.97 -10.37
C VAL A 218 25.22 13.41 -11.79
N VAL A 219 24.39 13.96 -12.68
CA VAL A 219 24.28 13.52 -14.08
C VAL A 219 25.63 13.63 -14.79
N ASP A 220 26.30 14.78 -14.64
CA ASP A 220 27.61 15.02 -15.28
C ASP A 220 28.69 14.09 -14.74
N ASN A 221 28.62 13.67 -13.46
CA ASN A 221 29.52 12.68 -12.88
C ASN A 221 29.33 11.28 -13.52
N TYR A 222 28.10 10.84 -13.71
CA TYR A 222 27.80 9.57 -14.40
C TYR A 222 28.30 9.61 -15.84
N ARG A 223 28.01 10.70 -16.58
CA ARG A 223 28.44 10.86 -17.98
C ARG A 223 29.96 10.88 -18.14
N ARG A 224 30.69 11.62 -17.28
CA ARG A 224 32.16 11.66 -17.31
C ARG A 224 32.81 10.29 -17.07
N ARG A 225 32.12 9.40 -16.34
CA ARG A 225 32.62 8.07 -16.03
C ARG A 225 32.13 7.02 -17.01
N ASN A 226 31.39 7.41 -18.06
CA ASN A 226 30.73 6.52 -19.02
C ASN A 226 29.79 5.51 -18.35
N ILE A 227 29.11 5.90 -17.28
CA ILE A 227 28.10 5.10 -16.61
C ILE A 227 26.73 5.56 -17.14
N PRO A 228 25.92 4.66 -17.70
CA PRO A 228 24.56 4.99 -18.13
C PRO A 228 23.71 5.49 -16.96
N ILE A 229 22.85 6.46 -17.24
CA ILE A 229 21.81 6.94 -16.34
C ILE A 229 20.65 7.47 -17.17
N ASP A 230 19.43 7.13 -16.80
CA ASP A 230 18.22 7.45 -17.54
C ASP A 230 17.28 8.37 -16.74
N ALA A 231 17.31 8.29 -15.41
CA ALA A 231 16.48 9.16 -14.57
C ALA A 231 17.17 9.56 -13.26
N VAL A 232 16.73 10.69 -12.72
CA VAL A 232 17.06 11.16 -11.37
C VAL A 232 15.78 11.50 -10.63
N TYR A 233 15.67 11.01 -9.39
CA TYR A 233 14.54 11.28 -8.53
C TYR A 233 14.72 12.58 -7.77
N LEU A 234 13.65 13.33 -7.65
CA LEU A 234 13.54 14.50 -6.79
C LEU A 234 12.73 14.12 -5.57
N ASP A 235 13.38 14.09 -4.42
CA ASP A 235 12.78 13.85 -3.13
C ASP A 235 12.16 15.16 -2.57
N ILE A 236 11.59 15.15 -1.38
CA ILE A 236 10.75 16.21 -0.80
C ILE A 236 11.34 17.63 -0.88
N ASP A 237 12.66 17.79 -0.95
CA ASP A 237 13.35 19.09 -0.92
C ASP A 237 13.24 19.91 -2.21
N TYR A 238 12.72 19.35 -3.32
CA TYR A 238 12.40 20.16 -4.49
C TYR A 238 11.13 21.01 -4.28
N MET A 239 10.26 20.60 -3.33
CA MET A 239 9.02 21.29 -3.00
C MET A 239 9.26 22.52 -2.13
N GLU A 240 8.36 23.50 -2.20
CA GLU A 240 8.36 24.63 -1.27
C GLU A 240 7.87 24.16 0.11
N ARG A 241 8.80 23.99 1.04
CA ARG A 241 8.51 23.56 2.42
C ARG A 241 7.66 22.28 2.48
N TYR A 242 7.98 21.32 1.62
CA TYR A 242 7.34 19.99 1.52
C TYR A 242 5.84 20.05 1.16
N LYS A 243 5.38 21.11 0.48
CA LYS A 243 4.01 21.25 0.00
C LYS A 243 3.88 20.58 -1.37
N ASP A 244 2.98 19.62 -1.50
CA ASP A 244 2.70 18.94 -2.76
C ASP A 244 2.33 19.94 -3.87
N PHE A 245 2.67 19.57 -5.11
CA PHE A 245 2.38 20.37 -6.30
C PHE A 245 3.01 21.77 -6.31
N THR A 246 4.08 21.99 -5.52
CA THR A 246 4.87 23.21 -5.51
C THR A 246 6.32 22.93 -5.90
N VAL A 247 7.04 23.98 -6.25
CA VAL A 247 8.48 23.92 -6.52
C VAL A 247 9.19 25.02 -5.73
N ASN A 248 10.26 24.68 -5.04
CA ASN A 248 11.11 25.65 -4.36
C ASN A 248 11.92 26.48 -5.38
N LYS A 249 11.49 27.72 -5.63
CA LYS A 249 12.08 28.59 -6.63
C LYS A 249 13.50 29.09 -6.28
N GLU A 250 13.92 28.97 -5.01
CA GLU A 250 15.28 29.36 -4.61
C GLU A 250 16.31 28.32 -5.04
N THR A 251 15.96 27.01 -4.88
CA THR A 251 16.86 25.89 -5.13
C THR A 251 16.66 25.26 -6.51
N PHE A 252 15.46 25.40 -7.08
CA PHE A 252 15.08 24.96 -8.43
C PHE A 252 14.48 26.11 -9.24
N PRO A 253 15.25 27.19 -9.48
CA PRO A 253 14.79 28.31 -10.30
C PRO A 253 14.51 27.83 -11.72
N ASP A 254 13.54 28.47 -12.38
CA ASP A 254 13.16 28.17 -13.77
C ASP A 254 12.98 26.66 -14.02
N PHE A 255 12.18 26.00 -13.17
CA PHE A 255 12.02 24.55 -13.11
C PHE A 255 11.71 23.91 -14.47
N ALA A 256 10.86 24.54 -15.28
CA ALA A 256 10.53 24.03 -16.62
C ALA A 256 11.77 24.01 -17.55
N ASP A 257 12.61 25.05 -17.49
CA ASP A 257 13.86 25.11 -18.23
C ASP A 257 14.88 24.06 -17.72
N PHE A 258 14.92 23.83 -16.40
CA PHE A 258 15.72 22.77 -15.82
C PHE A 258 15.29 21.38 -16.32
N VAL A 259 13.99 21.07 -16.30
CA VAL A 259 13.43 19.83 -16.85
C VAL A 259 13.79 19.67 -18.33
N LYS A 260 13.64 20.73 -19.12
CA LYS A 260 14.02 20.73 -20.54
C LYS A 260 15.50 20.42 -20.75
N LYS A 261 16.41 21.05 -20.00
CA LYS A 261 17.86 20.78 -20.05
C LYS A 261 18.20 19.33 -19.70
N MET A 262 17.50 18.73 -18.73
CA MET A 262 17.68 17.32 -18.38
C MET A 262 17.22 16.42 -19.53
N ARG A 263 16.09 16.71 -20.15
CA ARG A 263 15.61 15.98 -21.33
C ARG A 263 16.56 16.05 -22.52
N GLU A 264 17.18 17.21 -22.77
CA GLU A 264 18.20 17.36 -23.81
C GLU A 264 19.43 16.47 -23.55
N LYS A 265 19.71 16.15 -22.28
CA LYS A 265 20.72 15.17 -21.86
C LYS A 265 20.18 13.72 -21.83
N HIS A 266 18.97 13.47 -22.27
CA HIS A 266 18.26 12.18 -22.15
C HIS A 266 18.15 11.70 -20.69
N ILE A 267 17.81 12.60 -19.79
CA ILE A 267 17.54 12.34 -18.38
C ILE A 267 16.10 12.70 -18.08
N HIS A 268 15.38 11.77 -17.45
CA HIS A 268 14.05 11.99 -16.91
C HIS A 268 14.15 12.41 -15.44
N LEU A 269 13.31 13.34 -15.03
CA LEU A 269 13.17 13.73 -13.62
C LEU A 269 11.88 13.11 -13.05
N VAL A 270 11.98 12.52 -11.87
CA VAL A 270 10.87 11.81 -11.22
C VAL A 270 10.65 12.40 -9.84
N PRO A 271 9.81 13.46 -9.70
CA PRO A 271 9.50 14.06 -8.43
C PRO A 271 8.56 13.21 -7.57
N ILE A 272 8.74 13.32 -6.24
CA ILE A 272 7.86 12.74 -5.23
C ILE A 272 6.56 13.56 -5.10
N ILE A 273 5.48 12.86 -4.75
CA ILE A 273 4.25 13.45 -4.21
C ILE A 273 3.89 12.66 -2.96
N ASP A 274 3.72 13.36 -1.85
CA ASP A 274 3.32 12.80 -0.56
C ASP A 274 1.80 12.73 -0.40
N ALA A 275 1.35 12.11 0.68
CA ALA A 275 -0.08 11.97 0.95
C ALA A 275 -0.68 13.14 1.75
N GLY A 276 0.13 13.94 2.42
CA GLY A 276 -0.30 14.93 3.40
C GLY A 276 -0.31 16.38 2.87
N VAL A 277 -1.49 16.95 2.70
CA VAL A 277 -1.65 18.37 2.30
C VAL A 277 -1.46 19.29 3.51
N LYS A 278 -0.43 20.14 3.46
CA LYS A 278 -0.09 21.07 4.55
C LYS A 278 -1.25 22.01 4.88
N ILE A 279 -1.56 22.14 6.16
CA ILE A 279 -2.51 23.14 6.68
C ILE A 279 -1.81 24.50 6.69
N GLU A 280 -2.08 25.34 5.68
CA GLU A 280 -1.47 26.65 5.53
C GLU A 280 -2.34 27.57 4.70
N ASP A 281 -2.74 28.73 5.26
CA ASP A 281 -3.48 29.77 4.53
C ASP A 281 -2.65 30.29 3.34
N GLY A 282 -3.31 30.48 2.19
CA GLY A 282 -2.66 30.90 0.94
C GLY A 282 -1.96 29.76 0.17
N TYR A 283 -2.09 28.53 0.61
CA TYR A 283 -1.68 27.36 -0.16
C TYR A 283 -2.88 26.82 -0.96
N ASP A 284 -2.88 27.01 -2.26
CA ASP A 284 -4.03 26.77 -3.14
C ASP A 284 -4.63 25.37 -2.98
N THR A 285 -3.79 24.32 -2.91
CA THR A 285 -4.25 22.94 -2.73
C THR A 285 -5.02 22.77 -1.41
N TYR A 286 -4.52 23.37 -0.32
CA TYR A 286 -5.20 23.34 0.97
C TYR A 286 -6.54 24.09 0.93
N GLU A 287 -6.52 25.30 0.40
CA GLU A 287 -7.72 26.17 0.34
C GLU A 287 -8.84 25.52 -0.50
N GLU A 288 -8.48 24.93 -1.64
CA GLU A 288 -9.44 24.24 -2.51
C GLU A 288 -9.97 22.96 -1.85
N GLY A 289 -9.09 22.13 -1.27
CA GLY A 289 -9.47 20.91 -0.57
C GLY A 289 -10.42 21.19 0.60
N ARG A 290 -10.12 22.21 1.43
CA ARG A 290 -10.95 22.64 2.55
C ARG A 290 -12.31 23.17 2.08
N LYS A 291 -12.31 24.06 1.08
CA LYS A 291 -13.53 24.64 0.54
C LYS A 291 -14.52 23.60 0.03
N ASN A 292 -14.04 22.54 -0.60
CA ASN A 292 -14.85 21.50 -1.19
C ASN A 292 -15.06 20.30 -0.26
N GLY A 293 -14.44 20.28 0.93
CA GLY A 293 -14.54 19.21 1.90
C GLY A 293 -13.89 17.90 1.42
N TYR A 294 -12.75 17.98 0.75
CA TYR A 294 -12.04 16.83 0.12
C TYR A 294 -11.06 16.11 1.04
N PHE A 295 -11.04 16.48 2.33
CA PHE A 295 -10.19 15.82 3.32
C PHE A 295 -10.95 14.75 4.11
N CYS A 296 -10.22 13.74 4.59
CA CYS A 296 -10.71 12.74 5.54
C CYS A 296 -11.26 13.42 6.79
N LYS A 297 -12.31 12.85 7.38
CA LYS A 297 -13.03 13.43 8.50
C LYS A 297 -12.85 12.65 9.78
N GLU A 298 -12.85 13.35 10.91
CA GLU A 298 -13.07 12.72 12.21
C GLU A 298 -14.55 12.37 12.44
N ALA A 299 -14.86 11.63 13.50
CA ALA A 299 -16.25 11.22 13.81
C ALA A 299 -17.20 12.42 14.04
N ASP A 300 -16.69 13.56 14.48
CA ASP A 300 -17.45 14.81 14.68
C ASP A 300 -17.64 15.64 13.41
N GLY A 301 -17.07 15.22 12.27
CA GLY A 301 -17.14 15.85 10.96
C GLY A 301 -16.05 16.89 10.68
N GLU A 302 -15.17 17.17 11.64
CA GLU A 302 -14.01 18.02 11.42
C GLU A 302 -12.98 17.34 10.52
N ASP A 303 -12.11 18.11 9.88
CA ASP A 303 -11.03 17.57 9.07
C ASP A 303 -9.97 16.90 9.97
N PHE A 304 -9.66 15.64 9.71
CA PHE A 304 -8.63 14.91 10.45
C PHE A 304 -7.27 15.59 10.29
N ALA A 305 -6.61 15.90 11.42
CA ALA A 305 -5.33 16.59 11.45
C ALA A 305 -4.23 15.69 12.02
N ALA A 306 -3.13 15.59 11.28
CA ALA A 306 -1.96 14.82 11.66
C ALA A 306 -0.67 15.57 11.31
N GLY A 307 0.48 14.99 11.66
CA GLY A 307 1.80 15.52 11.30
C GLY A 307 2.57 14.56 10.42
N VAL A 308 3.15 15.10 9.35
CA VAL A 308 4.16 14.45 8.49
C VAL A 308 5.22 15.50 8.10
N TRP A 309 5.95 15.32 6.99
CA TRP A 309 7.06 16.19 6.61
C TRP A 309 6.77 17.69 6.62
N PRO A 310 5.68 18.22 6.07
CA PRO A 310 5.41 19.65 6.13
C PRO A 310 4.88 20.16 7.50
N GLY A 311 4.83 19.30 8.51
CA GLY A 311 4.20 19.56 9.80
C GLY A 311 2.73 19.16 9.81
N ARG A 312 1.84 20.06 10.22
CA ARG A 312 0.39 19.79 10.27
C ARG A 312 -0.20 19.64 8.87
N VAL A 313 -0.95 18.55 8.66
CA VAL A 313 -1.58 18.21 7.38
C VAL A 313 -3.00 17.71 7.57
N HIS A 314 -3.77 17.78 6.48
CA HIS A 314 -4.94 16.94 6.27
C HIS A 314 -4.67 15.92 5.17
N PHE A 315 -5.24 14.72 5.29
CA PHE A 315 -5.16 13.71 4.25
C PHE A 315 -6.31 13.84 3.25
N PRO A 316 -6.05 13.92 1.93
CA PRO A 316 -7.08 13.85 0.90
C PRO A 316 -7.92 12.58 1.03
N ASP A 317 -9.23 12.69 0.90
CA ASP A 317 -10.13 11.53 0.87
C ASP A 317 -10.13 10.87 -0.53
N VAL A 318 -9.02 10.23 -0.88
CA VAL A 318 -8.81 9.62 -2.20
C VAL A 318 -9.75 8.43 -2.50
N LEU A 319 -10.53 7.95 -1.53
CA LEU A 319 -11.59 6.97 -1.74
C LEU A 319 -12.87 7.63 -2.28
N ASN A 320 -13.03 8.93 -2.08
CA ASN A 320 -14.07 9.74 -2.70
C ASN A 320 -13.65 10.11 -4.14
N GLU A 321 -14.54 9.96 -5.11
CA GLU A 321 -14.23 10.18 -6.53
C GLU A 321 -13.87 11.65 -6.83
N ASP A 322 -14.62 12.59 -6.27
CA ASP A 322 -14.39 14.03 -6.51
C ASP A 322 -13.07 14.49 -5.87
N ALA A 323 -12.80 14.05 -4.64
CA ALA A 323 -11.55 14.35 -3.94
C ALA A 323 -10.35 13.68 -4.63
N ARG A 324 -10.51 12.44 -5.11
CA ARG A 324 -9.49 11.73 -5.89
C ARG A 324 -9.16 12.46 -7.19
N ARG A 325 -10.17 12.92 -7.92
CA ARG A 325 -10.00 13.68 -9.16
C ARG A 325 -9.31 15.01 -8.91
N TRP A 326 -9.74 15.74 -7.88
CA TRP A 326 -9.10 16.99 -7.46
C TRP A 326 -7.62 16.79 -7.15
N PHE A 327 -7.27 15.83 -6.29
CA PHE A 327 -5.89 15.56 -5.93
C PHE A 327 -5.05 15.15 -7.16
N GLY A 328 -5.61 14.28 -8.02
CA GLY A 328 -4.96 13.88 -9.26
C GLY A 328 -4.71 15.05 -10.24
N HIS A 329 -5.59 16.04 -10.28
CA HIS A 329 -5.39 17.24 -11.11
C HIS A 329 -4.23 18.13 -10.61
N GLY A 330 -3.81 18.03 -9.35
CA GLY A 330 -2.64 18.72 -8.82
C GLY A 330 -1.34 18.40 -9.58
N TYR A 331 -1.21 17.18 -10.12
CA TYR A 331 -0.04 16.78 -10.93
C TYR A 331 0.16 17.66 -12.18
N LYS A 332 -0.88 18.39 -12.62
CA LYS A 332 -0.83 19.26 -13.79
C LYS A 332 0.33 20.25 -13.75
N VAL A 333 0.64 20.81 -12.60
CA VAL A 333 1.72 21.79 -12.43
C VAL A 333 3.07 21.21 -12.90
N LEU A 334 3.35 19.96 -12.55
CA LEU A 334 4.59 19.27 -12.91
C LEU A 334 4.55 18.71 -14.35
N LEU A 335 3.39 18.24 -14.80
CA LEU A 335 3.19 17.82 -16.19
C LEU A 335 3.40 18.97 -17.18
N ASP A 336 2.91 20.19 -16.85
CA ASP A 336 3.09 21.40 -17.66
C ASP A 336 4.57 21.83 -17.67
N ALA A 337 5.33 21.61 -16.61
CA ALA A 337 6.77 21.81 -16.56
C ALA A 337 7.55 20.77 -17.38
N GLY A 338 6.88 19.73 -17.87
CA GLY A 338 7.49 18.71 -18.73
C GLY A 338 7.86 17.41 -18.04
N ILE A 339 7.51 17.20 -16.79
CA ILE A 339 7.72 15.94 -16.07
C ILE A 339 6.91 14.81 -16.75
N ASP A 340 7.47 13.60 -16.77
CA ASP A 340 6.89 12.40 -17.32
C ASP A 340 7.12 11.14 -16.45
N GLY A 341 7.45 11.33 -15.20
CA GLY A 341 7.54 10.29 -14.20
C GLY A 341 7.26 10.82 -12.80
N PHE A 342 6.61 10.03 -11.95
CA PHE A 342 6.23 10.40 -10.58
C PHE A 342 6.34 9.21 -9.65
N TRP A 343 6.57 9.47 -8.37
CA TRP A 343 6.48 8.49 -7.31
C TRP A 343 5.70 9.02 -6.12
N ASN A 344 4.77 8.19 -5.64
CA ASN A 344 3.92 8.50 -4.50
C ASN A 344 4.52 7.87 -3.25
N ASP A 345 4.68 8.69 -2.23
CA ASP A 345 5.24 8.29 -0.95
C ASP A 345 4.30 8.62 0.22
N MET A 346 4.63 8.16 1.40
CA MET A 346 3.91 8.38 2.66
C MET A 346 2.44 7.98 2.63
N ASN A 347 2.05 7.07 1.75
CA ASN A 347 0.66 6.78 1.39
C ASN A 347 0.10 5.45 1.89
N GLU A 348 0.57 4.97 3.02
CA GLU A 348 -0.08 3.92 3.83
C GLU A 348 -1.43 4.38 4.44
N PRO A 349 -1.66 5.64 4.88
CA PRO A 349 -0.75 6.78 5.02
C PRO A 349 0.13 6.71 6.26
N ALA A 350 1.39 7.15 6.14
CA ALA A 350 2.26 7.32 7.29
C ALA A 350 1.80 8.51 8.14
N ILE A 351 1.84 8.34 9.46
CA ILE A 351 1.43 9.35 10.45
C ILE A 351 2.53 9.47 11.50
N PHE A 352 3.22 10.62 11.55
CA PHE A 352 4.20 10.86 12.62
C PHE A 352 3.52 11.08 13.97
N TYR A 353 2.34 11.72 13.95
CA TYR A 353 1.42 11.87 15.08
C TYR A 353 0.06 12.32 14.58
N SER A 354 -1.04 11.92 15.20
CA SER A 354 -2.30 12.66 15.12
C SER A 354 -2.34 13.75 16.21
N GLU A 355 -3.02 14.86 15.97
CA GLU A 355 -3.09 15.96 16.96
C GLU A 355 -3.73 15.50 18.27
N LYS A 356 -4.79 14.69 18.18
CA LYS A 356 -5.49 14.17 19.37
C LYS A 356 -4.61 13.23 20.17
N HIS A 357 -3.94 12.26 19.50
CA HIS A 357 -3.06 11.32 20.18
C HIS A 357 -1.84 12.02 20.79
N LEU A 358 -1.22 12.95 20.07
CA LEU A 358 -0.10 13.72 20.60
C LEU A 358 -0.48 14.49 21.88
N LYS A 359 -1.67 15.09 21.90
CA LYS A 359 -2.20 15.75 23.11
C LYS A 359 -2.40 14.76 24.25
N GLU A 360 -3.01 13.60 24.00
CA GLU A 360 -3.18 12.53 24.98
C GLU A 360 -1.84 12.06 25.58
N VAL A 361 -0.80 11.95 24.75
CA VAL A 361 0.55 11.59 25.19
C VAL A 361 1.13 12.70 26.07
N PHE A 362 1.00 13.98 25.70
CA PHE A 362 1.46 15.09 26.55
C PHE A 362 0.73 15.15 27.90
N ASP A 363 -0.59 14.98 27.89
CA ASP A 363 -1.40 14.96 29.11
C ASP A 363 -0.92 13.81 30.06
N LYS A 364 -0.64 12.62 29.51
CA LYS A 364 -0.09 11.49 30.27
C LYS A 364 1.35 11.73 30.75
N ILE A 365 2.20 12.36 29.95
CA ILE A 365 3.58 12.70 30.34
C ILE A 365 3.59 13.63 31.56
N ASP A 366 2.62 14.53 31.67
CA ASP A 366 2.51 15.44 32.83
C ASP A 366 2.31 14.69 34.12
N ASP A 367 1.67 13.52 34.11
CA ASP A 367 1.52 12.63 35.25
C ASP A 367 2.85 12.04 35.77
N TYR A 368 3.88 11.98 34.94
CA TYR A 368 5.20 11.48 35.30
C TYR A 368 6.13 12.55 35.85
N LYS A 369 5.78 13.84 35.76
CA LYS A 369 6.59 14.95 36.24
C LYS A 369 6.81 14.84 37.75
N GLY A 370 8.07 14.88 38.18
CA GLY A 370 8.45 14.81 39.59
C GLY A 370 8.32 13.43 40.26
N LYS A 371 7.91 12.39 39.51
CA LYS A 371 7.91 11.01 40.02
C LYS A 371 9.27 10.35 39.83
N ASN A 372 9.63 9.46 40.76
CA ASN A 372 10.77 8.57 40.59
C ASN A 372 10.33 7.43 39.67
N LEU A 373 10.86 7.38 38.43
CA LEU A 373 10.54 6.33 37.47
C LEU A 373 11.31 5.06 37.83
N ASP A 374 10.60 4.04 38.32
CA ASP A 374 11.12 2.69 38.40
C ASP A 374 11.18 2.04 37.00
N ILE A 375 11.66 0.80 36.91
CA ILE A 375 11.85 0.14 35.60
C ILE A 375 10.53 -0.05 34.84
N GLN A 376 9.43 -0.31 35.52
CA GLN A 376 8.13 -0.50 34.91
C GLN A 376 7.62 0.83 34.34
N SER A 377 7.54 1.88 35.16
CA SER A 377 7.08 3.20 34.73
C SER A 377 7.99 3.84 33.66
N PHE A 378 9.31 3.51 33.68
CA PHE A 378 10.20 3.90 32.59
C PHE A 378 9.84 3.25 31.27
N PHE A 379 9.55 1.94 31.25
CA PHE A 379 9.16 1.27 30.00
C PHE A 379 7.76 1.68 29.52
N GLU A 380 6.84 1.97 30.42
CA GLU A 380 5.52 2.55 30.09
C GLU A 380 5.70 3.92 29.42
N PHE A 381 6.50 4.82 30.02
CA PHE A 381 6.84 6.11 29.45
C PHE A 381 7.50 5.98 28.06
N LYS A 382 8.52 5.12 27.97
CA LYS A 382 9.22 4.86 26.72
C LYS A 382 8.27 4.35 25.62
N GLY A 383 7.43 3.36 25.94
CA GLY A 383 6.47 2.79 25.00
C GLY A 383 5.45 3.81 24.51
N MET A 384 4.99 4.70 25.40
CA MET A 384 4.06 5.78 25.07
C MET A 384 4.68 6.78 24.08
N VAL A 385 5.94 7.17 24.28
CA VAL A 385 6.66 8.09 23.37
C VAL A 385 6.99 7.42 22.04
N GLU A 386 7.48 6.18 22.05
CA GLU A 386 7.79 5.42 20.83
C GLU A 386 6.54 5.06 20.04
N GLY A 387 5.37 4.92 20.67
CA GLY A 387 4.09 4.61 20.06
C GLY A 387 3.38 5.79 19.43
N VAL A 388 3.96 6.98 19.38
CA VAL A 388 3.35 8.16 18.77
C VAL A 388 3.26 8.01 17.24
N ALA A 389 4.33 7.53 16.61
CA ALA A 389 4.40 7.40 15.15
C ALA A 389 3.70 6.11 14.68
N ASN A 390 2.93 6.24 13.59
CA ASN A 390 2.20 5.14 12.96
C ASN A 390 1.36 4.32 13.96
N ASN A 391 0.73 5.02 14.91
CA ASN A 391 -0.10 4.41 15.94
C ASN A 391 -1.35 3.80 15.35
N LEU A 392 -1.65 2.54 15.70
CA LEU A 392 -2.82 1.83 15.17
C LEU A 392 -4.13 2.53 15.51
N GLY A 393 -4.26 3.08 16.74
CA GLY A 393 -5.44 3.82 17.15
C GLY A 393 -5.67 5.11 16.37
N ASP A 394 -4.65 5.69 15.74
CA ASP A 394 -4.83 6.86 14.89
C ASP A 394 -5.58 6.52 13.59
N TYR A 395 -5.42 5.32 13.05
CA TYR A 395 -6.16 4.84 11.89
C TYR A 395 -7.64 4.55 12.19
N GLU A 396 -8.03 4.43 13.43
CA GLU A 396 -9.42 4.27 13.87
C GLU A 396 -10.13 5.61 14.10
N ARG A 397 -9.41 6.75 14.02
CA ARG A 397 -9.93 8.09 14.36
C ARG A 397 -10.52 8.84 13.19
N PHE A 398 -10.30 8.39 11.94
CA PHE A 398 -10.80 9.11 10.79
C PHE A 398 -11.55 8.23 9.78
N TYR A 399 -12.34 8.90 8.98
CA TYR A 399 -13.33 8.31 8.10
C TYR A 399 -13.21 8.83 6.68
N HIS A 400 -13.58 7.99 5.73
CA HIS A 400 -13.73 8.28 4.32
C HIS A 400 -15.19 8.39 3.93
N ARG A 401 -15.52 9.28 2.99
CA ARG A 401 -16.76 9.30 2.25
C ARG A 401 -16.54 8.63 0.90
N ALA A 402 -16.37 7.33 0.94
CA ALA A 402 -15.96 6.54 -0.20
C ALA A 402 -17.06 6.43 -1.26
N THR A 403 -16.69 6.59 -2.53
CA THR A 403 -17.59 6.35 -3.65
C THR A 403 -17.72 4.85 -3.90
N GLN A 404 -18.94 4.32 -3.75
CA GLN A 404 -19.28 2.92 -3.94
C GLN A 404 -20.31 2.79 -5.09
N PRO A 405 -20.50 1.58 -5.67
CA PRO A 405 -21.46 1.39 -6.78
C PRO A 405 -22.91 1.78 -6.47
N ASP A 406 -23.33 1.71 -5.22
CA ASP A 406 -24.66 2.03 -4.73
C ASP A 406 -24.78 3.43 -4.10
N GLY A 407 -23.72 4.22 -4.17
CA GLY A 407 -23.67 5.61 -3.67
C GLY A 407 -22.45 5.88 -2.78
N GLU A 408 -22.52 6.95 -1.99
CA GLU A 408 -21.48 7.29 -1.02
C GLU A 408 -21.64 6.45 0.26
N ALA A 409 -20.54 5.88 0.74
CA ALA A 409 -20.47 5.15 2.00
C ALA A 409 -19.47 5.81 2.95
N VAL A 410 -19.87 6.02 4.20
CA VAL A 410 -18.94 6.45 5.26
C VAL A 410 -18.29 5.20 5.84
N VAL A 411 -16.97 5.15 5.83
CA VAL A 411 -16.19 4.01 6.32
C VAL A 411 -14.99 4.49 7.13
N ARG A 412 -14.74 3.85 8.28
CA ARG A 412 -13.56 4.13 9.11
C ARG A 412 -12.30 3.65 8.41
N HIS A 413 -11.21 4.41 8.53
CA HIS A 413 -10.00 4.19 7.74
C HIS A 413 -9.37 2.80 7.95
N ASP A 414 -9.31 2.28 9.16
CA ASP A 414 -8.72 0.97 9.47
C ASP A 414 -9.38 -0.20 8.70
N HIS A 415 -10.68 -0.08 8.36
CA HIS A 415 -11.39 -1.07 7.52
C HIS A 415 -11.00 -1.02 6.04
N VAL A 416 -10.42 0.09 5.59
CA VAL A 416 -10.04 0.33 4.18
C VAL A 416 -8.58 0.79 4.02
N HIS A 417 -7.81 0.68 5.09
CA HIS A 417 -6.43 1.18 5.21
C HIS A 417 -5.57 0.85 3.98
N ASN A 418 -5.58 -0.39 3.54
CA ASN A 418 -4.75 -0.85 2.42
C ASN A 418 -5.14 -0.27 1.05
N LEU A 419 -6.26 0.46 0.96
CA LEU A 419 -6.70 1.10 -0.30
C LEU A 419 -6.22 2.54 -0.45
N TYR A 420 -5.60 3.14 0.57
CA TYR A 420 -5.23 4.55 0.49
C TYR A 420 -4.21 4.79 -0.62
N GLY A 421 -3.05 4.13 -0.57
CA GLY A 421 -2.01 4.23 -1.61
C GLY A 421 -2.47 3.76 -2.98
N PHE A 422 -3.33 2.73 -3.04
CA PHE A 422 -3.98 2.31 -4.28
C PHE A 422 -4.78 3.45 -4.91
N ASN A 423 -5.65 4.13 -4.15
CA ASN A 423 -6.50 5.21 -4.70
C ASN A 423 -5.71 6.49 -4.96
N MET A 424 -4.64 6.79 -4.22
CA MET A 424 -3.74 7.89 -4.54
C MET A 424 -3.01 7.65 -5.88
N THR A 425 -2.54 6.43 -6.13
CA THR A 425 -1.93 6.05 -7.41
C THR A 425 -2.96 6.07 -8.56
N ARG A 426 -4.18 5.65 -8.26
CA ARG A 426 -5.30 5.72 -9.21
C ARG A 426 -5.65 7.17 -9.56
N ALA A 427 -5.65 8.09 -8.57
CA ALA A 427 -5.85 9.53 -8.78
C ALA A 427 -4.87 10.10 -9.81
N ALA A 428 -3.58 9.82 -9.64
CA ALA A 428 -2.52 10.24 -10.57
C ALA A 428 -2.74 9.64 -11.97
N SER A 429 -2.88 8.32 -12.07
CA SER A 429 -2.99 7.61 -13.35
C SER A 429 -4.26 7.98 -14.15
N GLU A 430 -5.40 8.18 -13.48
CA GLU A 430 -6.63 8.64 -14.12
C GLU A 430 -6.46 10.06 -14.66
N SER A 431 -5.86 10.95 -13.87
CA SER A 431 -5.59 12.35 -14.30
C SER A 431 -4.57 12.44 -15.43
N PHE A 432 -3.56 11.55 -15.48
CA PHE A 432 -2.61 11.53 -16.60
C PHE A 432 -3.30 11.24 -17.94
N LYS A 433 -4.32 10.36 -17.95
CA LYS A 433 -5.10 10.06 -19.15
C LYS A 433 -5.94 11.25 -19.63
N GLU A 434 -6.39 12.11 -18.69
CA GLU A 434 -7.13 13.32 -19.01
C GLU A 434 -6.20 14.47 -19.44
N LEU A 435 -5.10 14.69 -18.70
CA LEU A 435 -4.23 15.85 -18.84
C LEU A 435 -3.12 15.68 -19.89
N ALA A 436 -2.69 14.44 -20.13
CA ALA A 436 -1.58 14.13 -21.01
C ALA A 436 -1.78 12.78 -21.75
N PRO A 437 -2.89 12.60 -22.51
CA PRO A 437 -3.30 11.31 -23.09
C PRO A 437 -2.28 10.71 -24.05
N ASP A 438 -1.44 11.54 -24.65
CA ASP A 438 -0.43 11.13 -25.64
C ASP A 438 0.96 10.84 -25.01
N LYS A 439 1.07 10.87 -23.68
CA LYS A 439 2.34 10.64 -22.97
C LYS A 439 2.32 9.31 -22.22
N ASP A 440 3.40 8.55 -22.37
CA ASP A 440 3.70 7.43 -21.47
C ASP A 440 4.38 7.98 -20.21
N ILE A 441 3.66 7.98 -19.10
CA ILE A 441 4.12 8.55 -17.82
C ILE A 441 4.48 7.42 -16.87
N LEU A 442 5.68 7.45 -16.29
CA LEU A 442 6.05 6.57 -15.19
C LEU A 442 5.27 6.94 -13.94
N MET A 443 4.63 5.94 -13.35
CA MET A 443 3.95 6.06 -12.07
C MET A 443 4.26 4.87 -11.20
N PHE A 444 4.71 5.10 -9.96
CA PHE A 444 4.82 4.04 -8.96
C PHE A 444 4.66 4.59 -7.54
N SER A 445 4.43 3.67 -6.60
CA SER A 445 3.95 3.98 -5.26
C SER A 445 4.64 3.11 -4.22
N ARG A 446 4.79 3.63 -3.01
CA ARG A 446 5.25 2.86 -1.85
C ARG A 446 4.16 1.91 -1.38
N ALA A 447 3.05 2.43 -0.89
CA ALA A 447 1.93 1.59 -0.46
C ALA A 447 1.12 1.06 -1.63
N SER A 448 0.68 -0.19 -1.53
CA SER A 448 -0.01 -0.86 -2.61
C SER A 448 -0.99 -1.94 -2.14
N TYR A 449 -2.03 -2.18 -2.95
CA TYR A 449 -3.00 -3.25 -2.79
C TYR A 449 -3.24 -3.94 -4.15
N ILE A 450 -3.80 -5.17 -4.14
CA ILE A 450 -4.18 -5.86 -5.39
C ILE A 450 -5.18 -5.02 -6.16
N GLY A 451 -4.90 -4.79 -7.44
CA GLY A 451 -5.66 -3.87 -8.29
C GLY A 451 -4.87 -2.62 -8.67
N MET A 452 -3.98 -2.12 -7.80
CA MET A 452 -3.14 -0.95 -8.09
C MET A 452 -2.21 -1.18 -9.29
N HIS A 453 -1.80 -2.41 -9.53
CA HIS A 453 -0.97 -2.81 -10.67
C HIS A 453 -1.49 -2.37 -12.04
N ARG A 454 -2.75 -1.95 -12.14
CA ARG A 454 -3.35 -1.39 -13.36
C ARG A 454 -3.00 0.08 -13.57
N TYR A 455 -2.55 0.76 -12.53
CA TYR A 455 -2.33 2.20 -12.48
C TYR A 455 -0.86 2.59 -12.35
N GLY A 456 -0.04 1.73 -11.78
CA GLY A 456 1.38 1.98 -11.56
C GLY A 456 2.16 0.75 -11.14
N GLY A 457 3.47 0.92 -10.98
CA GLY A 457 4.38 -0.01 -10.33
C GLY A 457 4.52 0.27 -8.83
N ILE A 458 5.45 -0.43 -8.20
CA ILE A 458 5.82 -0.22 -6.80
C ILE A 458 7.33 -0.17 -6.64
N TRP A 459 7.80 0.47 -5.58
CA TRP A 459 9.15 0.22 -5.07
C TRP A 459 9.07 -0.33 -3.64
N THR A 460 10.12 -0.99 -3.20
CA THR A 460 10.14 -1.73 -1.92
C THR A 460 10.42 -0.83 -0.70
N GLY A 461 10.17 0.47 -0.82
CA GLY A 461 10.26 1.46 0.26
C GLY A 461 11.68 1.80 0.69
N ASP A 462 11.83 2.25 1.93
CA ASP A 462 13.07 2.79 2.50
C ASP A 462 14.06 1.71 2.95
N ASN A 463 14.23 0.66 2.16
CA ASN A 463 15.19 -0.37 2.44
C ASN A 463 16.64 0.14 2.33
N HIS A 464 17.56 -0.52 3.03
CA HIS A 464 18.97 -0.18 2.96
C HIS A 464 19.61 -0.71 1.67
N ALA A 465 20.58 0.02 1.12
CA ALA A 465 21.42 -0.41 -0.02
C ALA A 465 22.42 -1.52 0.42
N TRP A 466 21.92 -2.62 0.95
CA TRP A 466 22.68 -3.77 1.44
C TRP A 466 22.35 -5.04 0.64
N TRP A 467 23.33 -5.94 0.57
CA TRP A 467 23.15 -7.24 -0.12
C TRP A 467 21.96 -8.05 0.36
N SER A 468 21.68 -8.05 1.67
CA SER A 468 20.52 -8.75 2.24
C SER A 468 19.20 -8.16 1.75
N HIS A 469 19.07 -6.85 1.63
CA HIS A 469 17.87 -6.17 1.14
C HIS A 469 17.70 -6.36 -0.37
N ILE A 470 18.80 -6.32 -1.16
CA ILE A 470 18.75 -6.67 -2.59
C ILE A 470 18.27 -8.09 -2.78
N LEU A 471 18.81 -9.06 -2.00
CA LEU A 471 18.38 -10.46 -2.08
C LEU A 471 16.89 -10.61 -1.68
N LEU A 472 16.44 -9.89 -0.65
CA LEU A 472 15.05 -9.89 -0.23
C LEU A 472 14.13 -9.35 -1.35
N SER A 473 14.47 -8.21 -1.95
CA SER A 473 13.71 -7.65 -3.08
C SER A 473 13.62 -8.65 -4.25
N LEU A 474 14.73 -9.31 -4.61
CA LEU A 474 14.71 -10.34 -5.65
C LEU A 474 13.77 -11.52 -5.31
N LYS A 475 13.69 -11.92 -4.04
CA LYS A 475 12.76 -12.97 -3.59
C LYS A 475 11.30 -12.54 -3.63
N MET A 476 11.01 -11.24 -3.52
CA MET A 476 9.65 -10.70 -3.60
C MET A 476 9.12 -10.64 -5.04
N LEU A 477 9.99 -10.45 -6.05
CA LEU A 477 9.59 -10.26 -7.45
C LEU A 477 8.61 -11.32 -7.97
N PRO A 478 8.80 -12.63 -7.77
CA PRO A 478 7.83 -13.64 -8.23
C PRO A 478 6.45 -13.45 -7.58
N SER A 479 6.39 -13.17 -6.28
CA SER A 479 5.14 -12.96 -5.55
C SER A 479 4.42 -11.70 -6.00
N LEU A 480 5.14 -10.61 -6.25
CA LEU A 480 4.60 -9.36 -6.78
C LEU A 480 4.11 -9.52 -8.22
N ASN A 481 4.85 -10.26 -9.05
CA ASN A 481 4.42 -10.53 -10.43
C ASN A 481 3.13 -11.39 -10.47
N MET A 482 2.96 -12.35 -9.56
CA MET A 482 1.69 -13.07 -9.41
C MET A 482 0.52 -12.12 -9.12
N CYS A 483 0.75 -11.04 -8.36
CA CYS A 483 -0.24 -9.99 -8.05
C CYS A 483 -0.39 -8.92 -9.14
N GLY A 484 0.30 -9.06 -10.28
CA GLY A 484 0.14 -8.18 -11.42
C GLY A 484 1.20 -7.09 -11.58
N PHE A 485 2.08 -6.90 -10.63
CA PHE A 485 3.11 -5.87 -10.73
C PHE A 485 4.22 -6.28 -11.69
N MET A 486 4.35 -5.56 -12.79
CA MET A 486 5.40 -5.77 -13.80
C MET A 486 6.61 -4.86 -13.58
N TYR A 487 6.44 -3.79 -12.82
CA TYR A 487 7.48 -2.83 -12.49
C TYR A 487 7.63 -2.73 -10.97
N VAL A 488 8.82 -3.10 -10.50
CA VAL A 488 9.20 -3.11 -9.08
C VAL A 488 10.60 -2.52 -8.97
N GLY A 489 10.75 -1.49 -8.14
CA GLY A 489 12.02 -0.79 -7.91
C GLY A 489 12.59 -0.96 -6.51
#